data_782cba4be7c8a74f532c98a87352ec4d
#
_entry.id   782cba4be7c8a74f532c98a87352ec4d
#
_cell.length_a   1.000
_cell.length_b   1.000
_cell.length_c   1.000
_cell.angle_alpha   90.00
_cell.angle_beta   90.00
_cell.angle_gamma   90.00
#
_symmetry.space_group_name_H-M   'P 1'
#
loop_
_entity.id
_entity.type
_entity.pdbx_description
1 polymer ?
#
loop_
_entity_poly.entity_id
_entity_poly.type
_entity_poly.pdbx_seq_one_letter_code
_entity_poly.pdbx_strand_id
1 'polypeptide(L)'
;MLLRPGHLLLNELHAVHAGGQPLVMDPAALPGVLASAAVVRAAAEGDVAVYGVNTGFGKLASTRINGADLARLQLNLIRSHCVGVGDALAAPVLRLMLATKAASLARGYSGVRPVVIDTLLAVHNAGLVPFVPSQGSVGASGDLAPLAHMTLALLGEGEFVVHQEGQPAAGVGVRRPAAAVLREHRIEPLVLTAKEGLALINGTQTSTALALHALFAFEPVLEAALVIGALTVDAARGSDAPFDPRIHALRGQPGQIDVAHCYRALLAGSAIRKSHEKMRPQAGAGHRPPPEGGVQPWQSQLLDGDDRVQDPYCLRCQPQVVGACLDQLRYASGVLLREANAVTDNPLVFAEDGAMLSGGNFHAEPVALAADAMACAIAEVGAIAERRIAMLIDSSVSRLPPFLSADAGLNSGFMIAHVTAASLASENKSMAHPASVDSLPTSANQEDHVSMATFAARRLQPMIANVAHILAIEWLAAAQGIEFLRPLTSSPALEAAHALLRQGVPAMPTDRLIAPDIEYASTLVHGGALGAVLRRLPGLPPLWTAAERLL
;
A
#
# COMPACT_ATOMS: atom_id res chain seq x y z
N MET A 1 19.52 -12.21 3.26
CA MET A 1 19.01 -11.60 4.51
C MET A 1 18.76 -12.70 5.53
N LEU A 2 19.14 -12.49 6.80
CA LEU A 2 18.84 -13.43 7.89
C LEU A 2 17.40 -13.24 8.35
N LEU A 3 16.58 -14.27 8.24
CA LEU A 3 15.21 -14.29 8.71
C LEU A 3 15.22 -14.56 10.22
N ARG A 4 14.99 -13.53 11.02
CA ARG A 4 14.90 -13.61 12.50
C ARG A 4 13.43 -13.74 12.91
N PRO A 5 12.96 -14.93 13.28
CA PRO A 5 11.55 -15.14 13.59
C PRO A 5 11.08 -14.28 14.76
N GLY A 6 10.01 -13.52 14.57
CA GLY A 6 9.46 -12.61 15.57
C GLY A 6 10.17 -11.25 15.68
N HIS A 7 11.17 -10.98 14.85
CA HIS A 7 11.99 -9.76 14.89
C HIS A 7 12.24 -9.15 13.49
N LEU A 8 11.31 -9.38 12.56
CA LEU A 8 11.36 -8.73 11.25
C LEU A 8 11.11 -7.24 11.40
N LEU A 9 11.87 -6.44 10.64
CA LEU A 9 11.70 -5.00 10.55
C LEU A 9 10.90 -4.62 9.30
N LEU A 10 10.29 -3.44 9.30
CA LEU A 10 9.48 -2.98 8.17
C LEU A 10 10.33 -2.81 6.88
N ASN A 11 11.57 -2.34 7.01
CA ASN A 11 12.50 -2.22 5.90
C ASN A 11 12.96 -3.58 5.36
N GLU A 12 13.06 -4.62 6.20
CA GLU A 12 13.34 -5.99 5.78
C GLU A 12 12.15 -6.56 4.98
N LEU A 13 10.90 -6.33 5.44
CA LEU A 13 9.69 -6.69 4.71
C LEU A 13 9.58 -5.94 3.38
N HIS A 14 9.97 -4.67 3.34
CA HIS A 14 10.04 -3.90 2.10
C HIS A 14 11.08 -4.48 1.12
N ALA A 15 12.25 -4.89 1.62
CA ALA A 15 13.27 -5.56 0.79
C ALA A 15 12.77 -6.91 0.22
N VAL A 16 12.05 -7.71 1.02
CA VAL A 16 11.39 -8.95 0.56
C VAL A 16 10.34 -8.64 -0.51
N HIS A 17 9.52 -7.63 -0.30
CA HIS A 17 8.52 -7.17 -1.26
C HIS A 17 9.16 -6.77 -2.61
N ALA A 18 10.24 -5.99 -2.58
CA ALA A 18 10.97 -5.57 -3.77
C ALA A 18 11.59 -6.76 -4.54
N GLY A 19 11.99 -7.83 -3.82
CA GLY A 19 12.57 -9.05 -4.38
C GLY A 19 14.09 -9.01 -4.53
N GLY A 20 14.65 -10.14 -4.98
CA GLY A 20 16.10 -10.28 -5.20
C GLY A 20 16.93 -10.54 -3.92
N GLN A 21 16.30 -10.62 -2.75
CA GLN A 21 16.98 -10.90 -1.48
C GLN A 21 16.80 -12.37 -1.08
N PRO A 22 17.85 -13.20 -1.13
CA PRO A 22 17.77 -14.55 -0.59
C PRO A 22 17.59 -14.52 0.92
N LEU A 23 16.73 -15.41 1.44
CA LEU A 23 16.42 -15.56 2.86
C LEU A 23 17.08 -16.82 3.42
N VAL A 24 17.62 -16.71 4.61
CA VAL A 24 18.17 -17.82 5.38
C VAL A 24 17.57 -17.77 6.78
N MET A 25 17.04 -18.88 7.28
CA MET A 25 16.52 -18.96 8.66
C MET A 25 17.65 -18.75 9.66
N ASP A 26 17.40 -17.97 10.70
CA ASP A 26 18.33 -17.83 11.82
C ASP A 26 18.53 -19.21 12.48
N PRO A 27 19.78 -19.75 12.53
CA PRO A 27 20.04 -21.02 13.15
C PRO A 27 19.60 -21.11 14.61
N ALA A 28 19.50 -19.99 15.32
CA ALA A 28 19.01 -19.91 16.69
C ALA A 28 17.54 -20.35 16.84
N ALA A 29 16.75 -20.33 15.77
CA ALA A 29 15.36 -20.81 15.78
C ALA A 29 15.22 -22.34 15.73
N LEU A 30 16.22 -23.04 15.20
CA LEU A 30 16.15 -24.48 14.93
C LEU A 30 15.81 -25.35 16.17
N PRO A 31 16.38 -25.11 17.36
CA PRO A 31 16.05 -25.92 18.56
C PRO A 31 14.56 -25.87 18.92
N GLY A 32 13.92 -24.68 18.87
CA GLY A 32 12.48 -24.51 19.14
C GLY A 32 11.61 -25.23 18.12
N VAL A 33 11.97 -25.15 16.83
CA VAL A 33 11.27 -25.86 15.75
C VAL A 33 11.34 -27.37 15.96
N LEU A 34 12.52 -27.92 16.26
CA LEU A 34 12.70 -29.34 16.50
C LEU A 34 11.95 -29.82 17.76
N ALA A 35 11.97 -29.05 18.83
CA ALA A 35 11.27 -29.36 20.08
C ALA A 35 9.76 -29.44 19.86
N SER A 36 9.14 -28.42 19.21
CA SER A 36 7.71 -28.43 18.93
C SER A 36 7.30 -29.56 17.96
N ALA A 37 8.12 -29.84 16.94
CA ALA A 37 7.89 -30.96 16.03
C ALA A 37 7.92 -32.33 16.75
N ALA A 38 8.79 -32.51 17.77
CA ALA A 38 8.84 -33.71 18.59
C ALA A 38 7.55 -33.90 19.40
N VAL A 39 6.98 -32.83 19.95
CA VAL A 39 5.69 -32.87 20.68
C VAL A 39 4.55 -33.32 19.75
N VAL A 40 4.45 -32.75 18.53
CA VAL A 40 3.44 -33.18 17.56
C VAL A 40 3.61 -34.62 17.14
N ARG A 41 4.84 -35.11 16.93
CA ARG A 41 5.10 -36.50 16.58
C ARG A 41 4.64 -37.44 17.69
N ALA A 42 4.99 -37.17 18.95
CA ALA A 42 4.55 -37.96 20.10
C ALA A 42 3.00 -37.98 20.21
N ALA A 43 2.33 -36.85 19.98
CA ALA A 43 0.88 -36.79 19.99
C ALA A 43 0.24 -37.55 18.81
N ALA A 44 0.87 -37.58 17.65
CA ALA A 44 0.39 -38.31 16.47
C ALA A 44 0.46 -39.84 16.69
N GLU A 45 1.48 -40.32 17.43
CA GLU A 45 1.66 -41.73 17.81
C GLU A 45 0.82 -42.12 19.03
N GLY A 46 0.33 -41.15 19.79
CA GLY A 46 -0.44 -41.36 21.03
C GLY A 46 -1.90 -41.71 20.82
N ASP A 47 -2.57 -42.09 21.92
CA ASP A 47 -3.98 -42.52 21.91
C ASP A 47 -4.98 -41.37 22.15
N VAL A 48 -4.52 -40.22 22.60
CA VAL A 48 -5.36 -39.05 22.90
C VAL A 48 -5.70 -38.31 21.62
N ALA A 49 -6.96 -37.92 21.44
CA ALA A 49 -7.38 -37.07 20.32
C ALA A 49 -6.84 -35.66 20.52
N VAL A 50 -6.06 -35.16 19.54
CA VAL A 50 -5.50 -33.81 19.53
C VAL A 50 -5.90 -33.11 18.23
N TYR A 51 -6.59 -31.98 18.38
CA TYR A 51 -7.07 -31.21 17.23
C TYR A 51 -5.94 -30.86 16.26
N GLY A 52 -6.20 -31.05 14.96
CA GLY A 52 -5.25 -30.73 13.91
C GLY A 52 -4.09 -31.70 13.74
N VAL A 53 -3.90 -32.63 14.67
CA VAL A 53 -2.85 -33.65 14.65
C VAL A 53 -3.41 -34.99 14.18
N ASN A 54 -4.35 -35.58 14.95
CA ASN A 54 -4.95 -36.89 14.70
C ASN A 54 -6.49 -36.86 14.71
N THR A 55 -7.10 -35.70 14.44
CA THR A 55 -8.56 -35.54 14.28
C THR A 55 -8.91 -34.91 12.96
N GLY A 56 -10.19 -34.94 12.57
CA GLY A 56 -10.72 -34.08 11.52
C GLY A 56 -10.67 -32.60 11.89
N PHE A 57 -11.13 -31.71 10.98
CA PHE A 57 -11.02 -30.25 11.13
C PHE A 57 -12.41 -29.62 11.27
N GLY A 58 -12.46 -28.42 11.87
CA GLY A 58 -13.69 -27.66 12.07
C GLY A 58 -14.76 -28.48 12.79
N LYS A 59 -15.95 -28.63 12.23
CA LYS A 59 -17.03 -29.45 12.80
C LYS A 59 -16.72 -30.95 12.88
N LEU A 60 -15.69 -31.44 12.18
CA LEU A 60 -15.25 -32.82 12.20
C LEU A 60 -14.17 -33.10 13.26
N ALA A 61 -13.88 -32.14 14.13
CA ALA A 61 -12.83 -32.22 15.16
C ALA A 61 -13.00 -33.36 16.16
N SER A 62 -14.22 -33.90 16.33
CA SER A 62 -14.50 -35.06 17.18
C SER A 62 -14.16 -36.42 16.54
N THR A 63 -13.88 -36.45 15.24
CA THR A 63 -13.56 -37.68 14.51
C THR A 63 -12.06 -37.95 14.57
N ARG A 64 -11.68 -39.04 15.27
CA ARG A 64 -10.28 -39.48 15.34
C ARG A 64 -9.86 -40.17 14.04
N ILE A 65 -8.63 -39.91 13.59
CA ILE A 65 -8.02 -40.48 12.39
C ILE A 65 -6.88 -41.40 12.77
N ASN A 66 -6.78 -42.55 12.12
CA ASN A 66 -5.71 -43.52 12.37
C ASN A 66 -4.34 -43.00 11.91
N GLY A 67 -3.29 -43.38 12.59
CA GLY A 67 -1.91 -42.95 12.30
C GLY A 67 -1.49 -43.17 10.84
N ALA A 68 -1.88 -44.31 10.24
CA ALA A 68 -1.60 -44.61 8.82
C ALA A 68 -2.25 -43.64 7.84
N ASP A 69 -3.32 -42.92 8.22
CA ASP A 69 -4.06 -42.03 7.38
C ASP A 69 -3.70 -40.53 7.58
N LEU A 70 -2.86 -40.19 8.55
CA LEU A 70 -2.57 -38.78 8.90
C LEU A 70 -1.94 -38.00 7.74
N ALA A 71 -1.00 -38.57 7.01
CA ALA A 71 -0.40 -37.93 5.85
C ALA A 71 -1.46 -37.68 4.75
N ARG A 72 -2.33 -38.67 4.52
CA ARG A 72 -3.45 -38.55 3.57
C ARG A 72 -4.47 -37.49 4.01
N LEU A 73 -4.75 -37.40 5.33
CA LEU A 73 -5.60 -36.35 5.90
C LEU A 73 -5.05 -34.96 5.60
N GLN A 74 -3.75 -34.70 5.83
CA GLN A 74 -3.12 -33.41 5.58
C GLN A 74 -3.15 -33.05 4.07
N LEU A 75 -2.86 -34.03 3.20
CA LEU A 75 -2.93 -33.84 1.76
C LEU A 75 -4.35 -33.52 1.29
N ASN A 76 -5.36 -34.25 1.77
CA ASN A 76 -6.77 -34.02 1.45
C ASN A 76 -7.25 -32.65 1.96
N LEU A 77 -6.74 -32.19 3.10
CA LEU A 77 -7.00 -30.85 3.62
C LEU A 77 -6.54 -29.78 2.58
N ILE A 78 -5.31 -29.88 2.10
CA ILE A 78 -4.80 -28.93 1.12
C ILE A 78 -5.65 -28.96 -0.15
N ARG A 79 -5.90 -30.13 -0.71
CA ARG A 79 -6.68 -30.29 -1.97
C ARG A 79 -8.10 -29.74 -1.85
N SER A 80 -8.78 -30.02 -0.73
CA SER A 80 -10.15 -29.56 -0.51
C SER A 80 -10.29 -28.07 -0.25
N HIS A 81 -9.19 -27.41 0.14
CA HIS A 81 -9.14 -25.95 0.42
C HIS A 81 -8.62 -25.12 -0.78
N CYS A 82 -8.14 -25.77 -1.85
CA CYS A 82 -7.74 -25.09 -3.09
C CYS A 82 -8.98 -24.74 -3.93
N VAL A 83 -9.78 -23.80 -3.43
CA VAL A 83 -11.07 -23.41 -4.03
C VAL A 83 -11.14 -21.91 -4.37
N GLY A 84 -9.99 -21.23 -4.35
CA GLY A 84 -9.87 -19.83 -4.72
C GLY A 84 -10.19 -19.58 -6.19
N VAL A 85 -10.66 -18.36 -6.50
CA VAL A 85 -11.04 -17.91 -7.85
C VAL A 85 -10.45 -16.54 -8.15
N GLY A 86 -10.57 -16.08 -9.40
CA GLY A 86 -10.08 -14.78 -9.85
C GLY A 86 -8.63 -14.81 -10.34
N ASP A 87 -8.08 -13.62 -10.57
CA ASP A 87 -6.73 -13.43 -11.10
C ASP A 87 -5.66 -13.84 -10.09
N ALA A 88 -4.45 -14.12 -10.60
CA ALA A 88 -3.31 -14.44 -9.76
C ALA A 88 -2.92 -13.25 -8.87
N LEU A 89 -2.55 -13.51 -7.62
CA LEU A 89 -1.92 -12.53 -6.76
C LEU A 89 -0.55 -12.12 -7.34
N ALA A 90 -0.19 -10.85 -7.16
CA ALA A 90 1.07 -10.29 -7.67
C ALA A 90 2.29 -10.92 -6.98
N ALA A 91 3.40 -11.05 -7.71
CA ALA A 91 4.64 -11.63 -7.21
C ALA A 91 5.16 -11.01 -5.89
N PRO A 92 5.11 -9.67 -5.67
CA PRO A 92 5.47 -9.08 -4.38
C PRO A 92 4.65 -9.60 -3.20
N VAL A 93 3.35 -9.87 -3.40
CA VAL A 93 2.47 -10.45 -2.37
C VAL A 93 2.91 -11.87 -2.04
N LEU A 94 3.19 -12.69 -3.06
CA LEU A 94 3.64 -14.08 -2.86
C LEU A 94 5.00 -14.15 -2.16
N ARG A 95 5.93 -13.24 -2.46
CA ARG A 95 7.20 -13.14 -1.73
C ARG A 95 6.99 -12.87 -0.25
N LEU A 96 6.11 -11.93 0.09
CA LEU A 96 5.75 -11.64 1.48
C LEU A 96 5.03 -12.83 2.14
N MET A 97 4.10 -13.49 1.44
CA MET A 97 3.41 -14.69 1.96
C MET A 97 4.39 -15.80 2.34
N LEU A 98 5.32 -16.16 1.43
CA LEU A 98 6.33 -17.18 1.67
C LEU A 98 7.24 -16.82 2.85
N ALA A 99 7.74 -15.59 2.89
CA ALA A 99 8.64 -15.12 3.92
C ALA A 99 7.97 -15.04 5.30
N THR A 100 6.76 -14.48 5.40
CA THR A 100 6.03 -14.34 6.67
C THR A 100 5.52 -15.68 7.18
N LYS A 101 5.12 -16.62 6.28
CA LYS A 101 4.79 -17.99 6.67
C LYS A 101 6.02 -18.71 7.21
N ALA A 102 7.16 -18.64 6.53
CA ALA A 102 8.42 -19.22 7.01
C ALA A 102 8.82 -18.62 8.37
N ALA A 103 8.73 -17.30 8.54
CA ALA A 103 9.02 -16.61 9.80
C ALA A 103 8.09 -17.07 10.95
N SER A 104 6.80 -17.18 10.70
CA SER A 104 5.81 -17.64 11.68
C SER A 104 6.09 -19.07 12.13
N LEU A 105 6.31 -20.00 11.20
CA LEU A 105 6.60 -21.40 11.49
C LEU A 105 7.95 -21.56 12.23
N ALA A 106 8.94 -20.75 11.87
CA ALA A 106 10.27 -20.77 12.49
C ALA A 106 10.28 -20.24 13.95
N ARG A 107 9.15 -19.64 14.43
CA ARG A 107 8.99 -19.32 15.86
C ARG A 107 8.99 -20.55 16.78
N GLY A 108 8.79 -21.76 16.22
CA GLY A 108 8.84 -23.02 16.98
C GLY A 108 7.58 -23.37 17.78
N TYR A 109 6.41 -22.75 17.44
CA TYR A 109 5.12 -23.03 18.10
C TYR A 109 4.11 -23.76 17.20
N SER A 110 4.51 -24.11 15.97
CA SER A 110 3.60 -24.73 14.99
C SER A 110 3.74 -26.24 14.88
N GLY A 111 4.79 -26.83 15.44
CA GLY A 111 5.04 -28.26 15.45
C GLY A 111 5.37 -28.87 14.08
N VAL A 112 5.92 -28.10 13.17
CA VAL A 112 6.33 -28.53 11.83
C VAL A 112 7.81 -28.95 11.81
N ARG A 113 8.16 -29.85 10.88
CA ARG A 113 9.56 -30.21 10.63
C ARG A 113 10.33 -29.06 9.96
N PRO A 114 11.65 -28.93 10.17
CA PRO A 114 12.49 -27.92 9.52
C PRO A 114 12.35 -27.90 8.00
N VAL A 115 12.20 -29.06 7.34
CA VAL A 115 12.04 -29.18 5.88
C VAL A 115 10.87 -28.37 5.34
N VAL A 116 9.81 -28.13 6.11
CA VAL A 116 8.67 -27.30 5.70
C VAL A 116 9.12 -25.84 5.52
N ILE A 117 9.91 -25.34 6.47
CA ILE A 117 10.47 -23.98 6.44
C ILE A 117 11.50 -23.87 5.32
N ASP A 118 12.38 -24.87 5.19
CA ASP A 118 13.42 -24.91 4.16
C ASP A 118 12.81 -24.90 2.75
N THR A 119 11.69 -25.62 2.53
CA THR A 119 10.99 -25.63 1.24
C THR A 119 10.38 -24.26 0.91
N LEU A 120 9.74 -23.58 1.88
CA LEU A 120 9.23 -22.21 1.69
C LEU A 120 10.35 -21.24 1.29
N LEU A 121 11.49 -21.32 1.98
CA LEU A 121 12.66 -20.48 1.70
C LEU A 121 13.31 -20.85 0.36
N ALA A 122 13.39 -22.13 0.01
CA ALA A 122 13.93 -22.57 -1.28
C ALA A 122 13.10 -22.03 -2.45
N VAL A 123 11.76 -22.09 -2.37
CA VAL A 123 10.85 -21.53 -3.39
C VAL A 123 10.99 -20.02 -3.46
N HIS A 124 11.05 -19.32 -2.32
CA HIS A 124 11.29 -17.87 -2.27
C HIS A 124 12.63 -17.50 -2.92
N ASN A 125 13.71 -18.19 -2.55
CA ASN A 125 15.08 -17.90 -3.00
C ASN A 125 15.29 -18.21 -4.50
N ALA A 126 14.53 -19.17 -5.03
CA ALA A 126 14.49 -19.46 -6.46
C ALA A 126 13.66 -18.44 -7.26
N GLY A 127 13.04 -17.45 -6.60
CA GLY A 127 12.18 -16.44 -7.24
C GLY A 127 10.89 -17.02 -7.83
N LEU A 128 10.49 -18.21 -7.37
CA LEU A 128 9.29 -18.89 -7.88
C LEU A 128 8.02 -18.27 -7.29
N VAL A 129 7.02 -18.04 -8.12
CA VAL A 129 5.74 -17.42 -7.76
C VAL A 129 4.63 -18.47 -7.87
N PRO A 130 4.18 -19.07 -6.76
CA PRO A 130 3.02 -19.97 -6.76
C PRO A 130 1.79 -19.28 -7.37
N PHE A 131 1.00 -20.00 -8.16
CA PHE A 131 -0.28 -19.49 -8.63
C PHE A 131 -1.30 -19.53 -7.48
N VAL A 132 -1.67 -18.36 -7.00
CA VAL A 132 -2.66 -18.18 -5.93
C VAL A 132 -3.75 -17.23 -6.43
N PRO A 133 -5.01 -17.69 -6.55
CA PRO A 133 -6.13 -16.83 -6.91
C PRO A 133 -6.41 -15.77 -5.84
N SER A 134 -6.85 -14.59 -6.28
CA SER A 134 -7.00 -13.42 -5.43
C SER A 134 -8.25 -13.41 -4.54
N GLN A 135 -9.20 -14.32 -4.75
CA GLN A 135 -10.49 -14.38 -4.04
C GLN A 135 -10.75 -15.77 -3.46
N GLY A 136 -11.39 -15.83 -2.29
CA GLY A 136 -11.79 -17.09 -1.65
C GLY A 136 -11.48 -17.16 -0.15
N SER A 137 -11.00 -16.07 0.48
CA SER A 137 -10.78 -15.98 1.92
C SER A 137 -11.70 -14.94 2.56
N VAL A 138 -12.26 -15.28 3.70
CA VAL A 138 -13.00 -14.36 4.58
C VAL A 138 -12.23 -13.99 5.84
N GLY A 139 -11.00 -14.51 6.00
CA GLY A 139 -10.12 -14.20 7.13
C GLY A 139 -10.63 -14.68 8.48
N ALA A 140 -11.41 -15.77 8.53
CA ALA A 140 -11.96 -16.36 9.75
C ALA A 140 -10.95 -17.27 10.45
N SER A 141 -10.68 -18.43 9.85
CA SER A 141 -9.59 -19.34 10.27
C SER A 141 -8.25 -18.95 9.61
N GLY A 142 -8.01 -17.67 9.44
CA GLY A 142 -6.97 -17.14 8.57
C GLY A 142 -7.33 -17.25 7.08
N ASP A 143 -6.31 -17.25 6.26
CA ASP A 143 -6.43 -17.17 4.80
C ASP A 143 -6.35 -18.57 4.15
N LEU A 144 -7.29 -19.47 4.50
CA LEU A 144 -7.21 -20.91 4.18
C LEU A 144 -7.01 -21.17 2.67
N ALA A 145 -7.92 -20.68 1.81
CA ALA A 145 -7.87 -20.99 0.39
C ALA A 145 -6.60 -20.48 -0.32
N PRO A 146 -6.19 -19.22 -0.18
CA PRO A 146 -4.95 -18.76 -0.83
C PRO A 146 -3.70 -19.46 -0.28
N LEU A 147 -3.62 -19.73 1.03
CA LEU A 147 -2.50 -20.49 1.61
C LEU A 147 -2.52 -21.96 1.15
N ALA A 148 -3.69 -22.54 0.90
CA ALA A 148 -3.80 -23.88 0.32
C ALA A 148 -3.26 -23.92 -1.12
N HIS A 149 -3.58 -22.95 -1.96
CA HIS A 149 -3.00 -22.85 -3.31
C HIS A 149 -1.49 -22.68 -3.27
N MET A 150 -0.95 -21.81 -2.38
CA MET A 150 0.48 -21.67 -2.18
C MET A 150 1.11 -23.03 -1.76
N THR A 151 0.51 -23.71 -0.79
CA THR A 151 0.97 -25.00 -0.29
C THR A 151 0.92 -26.08 -1.37
N LEU A 152 -0.16 -26.14 -2.18
CA LEU A 152 -0.30 -27.13 -3.25
C LEU A 152 0.86 -27.07 -4.25
N ALA A 153 1.36 -25.86 -4.53
CA ALA A 153 2.55 -25.67 -5.38
C ALA A 153 3.82 -26.27 -4.73
N LEU A 154 3.97 -26.15 -3.40
CA LEU A 154 5.09 -26.77 -2.66
C LEU A 154 5.04 -28.31 -2.69
N LEU A 155 3.83 -28.89 -2.81
CA LEU A 155 3.64 -30.34 -2.91
C LEU A 155 3.88 -30.85 -4.34
N GLY A 156 4.11 -29.97 -5.33
CA GLY A 156 4.26 -30.33 -6.73
C GLY A 156 2.95 -30.60 -7.48
N GLU A 157 1.78 -30.35 -6.85
CA GLU A 157 0.46 -30.58 -7.47
C GLU A 157 -0.17 -29.31 -8.03
N GLY A 158 0.27 -28.12 -7.61
CA GLY A 158 -0.24 -26.83 -8.08
C GLY A 158 0.48 -26.33 -9.33
N GLU A 159 0.52 -25.00 -9.44
CA GLU A 159 1.16 -24.32 -10.57
C GLU A 159 2.02 -23.15 -10.07
N PHE A 160 3.01 -22.78 -10.87
CA PHE A 160 3.77 -21.53 -10.72
C PHE A 160 3.48 -20.61 -11.91
N VAL A 161 3.50 -19.30 -11.65
CA VAL A 161 3.47 -18.26 -12.68
C VAL A 161 4.93 -17.99 -13.09
N VAL A 162 5.25 -18.21 -14.36
CA VAL A 162 6.58 -18.01 -14.92
C VAL A 162 6.51 -16.92 -15.98
N HIS A 163 7.34 -15.88 -15.83
CA HIS A 163 7.49 -14.85 -16.86
C HIS A 163 8.52 -15.31 -17.89
N GLN A 164 8.24 -15.13 -19.18
CA GLN A 164 9.21 -15.42 -20.23
C GLN A 164 10.30 -14.34 -20.24
N GLU A 165 11.54 -14.75 -20.48
CA GLU A 165 12.66 -13.81 -20.65
C GLU A 165 12.33 -12.76 -21.73
N GLY A 166 12.52 -11.47 -21.37
CA GLY A 166 12.24 -10.35 -22.27
C GLY A 166 10.82 -9.79 -22.22
N GLN A 167 9.89 -10.37 -21.44
CA GLN A 167 8.60 -9.74 -21.18
C GLN A 167 8.70 -8.76 -19.99
N PRO A 168 8.01 -7.60 -20.05
CA PRO A 168 7.93 -6.70 -18.91
C PRO A 168 7.34 -7.43 -17.70
N ALA A 169 7.83 -7.15 -16.51
CA ALA A 169 7.38 -7.76 -15.25
C ALA A 169 5.85 -7.60 -14.99
N ALA A 170 5.20 -6.68 -15.68
CA ALA A 170 3.75 -6.48 -15.69
C ALA A 170 3.00 -7.36 -16.72
N GLY A 171 3.70 -8.19 -17.50
CA GLY A 171 3.06 -9.12 -18.44
C GLY A 171 2.36 -10.27 -17.73
N VAL A 172 1.31 -10.81 -18.36
CA VAL A 172 0.62 -12.01 -17.85
C VAL A 172 1.59 -13.19 -17.96
N GLY A 173 2.11 -13.67 -16.82
CA GLY A 173 2.97 -14.84 -16.80
C GLY A 173 2.22 -16.12 -17.21
N VAL A 174 2.95 -17.10 -17.72
CA VAL A 174 2.40 -18.40 -18.11
C VAL A 174 2.35 -19.32 -16.89
N ARG A 175 1.21 -19.97 -16.68
CA ARG A 175 1.05 -20.98 -15.62
C ARG A 175 1.72 -22.28 -16.06
N ARG A 176 2.56 -22.83 -15.19
CA ARG A 176 3.28 -24.10 -15.44
C ARG A 176 3.07 -25.07 -14.27
N PRO A 177 2.94 -26.40 -14.55
CA PRO A 177 2.78 -27.41 -13.50
C PRO A 177 3.93 -27.36 -12.49
N ALA A 178 3.58 -27.36 -11.18
CA ALA A 178 4.55 -27.20 -10.10
C ALA A 178 5.62 -28.28 -10.08
N ALA A 179 5.27 -29.56 -10.32
CA ALA A 179 6.23 -30.65 -10.37
C ALA A 179 7.35 -30.44 -11.42
N ALA A 180 7.04 -29.84 -12.55
CA ALA A 180 8.05 -29.55 -13.59
C ALA A 180 8.97 -28.41 -13.13
N VAL A 181 8.40 -27.33 -12.62
CA VAL A 181 9.15 -26.14 -12.19
C VAL A 181 10.05 -26.47 -10.98
N LEU A 182 9.55 -27.18 -9.97
CA LEU A 182 10.34 -27.60 -8.81
C LEU A 182 11.54 -28.46 -9.22
N ARG A 183 11.33 -29.41 -10.16
CA ARG A 183 12.40 -30.28 -10.67
C ARG A 183 13.50 -29.46 -11.40
N GLU A 184 13.11 -28.48 -12.22
CA GLU A 184 14.05 -27.59 -12.91
C GLU A 184 14.94 -26.83 -11.92
N HIS A 185 14.37 -26.43 -10.79
CA HIS A 185 15.09 -25.73 -9.71
C HIS A 185 15.71 -26.66 -8.65
N ARG A 186 15.63 -27.99 -8.84
CA ARG A 186 16.15 -29.01 -7.91
C ARG A 186 15.56 -28.88 -6.49
N ILE A 187 14.29 -28.53 -6.40
CA ILE A 187 13.52 -28.47 -5.16
C ILE A 187 12.67 -29.72 -5.10
N GLU A 188 12.85 -30.53 -4.04
CA GLU A 188 12.03 -31.72 -3.82
C GLU A 188 10.62 -31.32 -3.36
N PRO A 189 9.56 -31.88 -3.96
CA PRO A 189 8.19 -31.65 -3.50
C PRO A 189 8.03 -32.04 -2.04
N LEU A 190 7.36 -31.19 -1.25
CA LEU A 190 7.15 -31.42 0.17
C LEU A 190 6.15 -32.57 0.38
N VAL A 191 6.50 -33.51 1.25
CA VAL A 191 5.60 -34.57 1.73
C VAL A 191 5.18 -34.23 3.16
N LEU A 192 3.87 -34.04 3.37
CA LEU A 192 3.30 -33.61 4.64
C LEU A 192 3.21 -34.75 5.66
N THR A 193 3.45 -34.42 6.93
CA THR A 193 3.14 -35.26 8.08
C THR A 193 2.06 -34.61 8.96
N ALA A 194 1.72 -35.21 10.10
CA ALA A 194 0.70 -34.73 11.03
C ALA A 194 0.87 -33.24 11.33
N LYS A 195 -0.21 -32.47 11.33
CA LYS A 195 -0.32 -31.02 11.56
C LYS A 195 0.27 -30.11 10.47
N GLU A 196 1.20 -30.57 9.65
CA GLU A 196 1.94 -29.69 8.70
C GLU A 196 1.04 -29.03 7.65
N GLY A 197 0.04 -29.76 7.13
CA GLY A 197 -0.96 -29.19 6.22
C GLY A 197 -1.74 -28.06 6.87
N LEU A 198 -2.26 -28.30 8.08
CA LEU A 198 -2.99 -27.28 8.82
C LEU A 198 -2.11 -26.07 9.14
N ALA A 199 -0.88 -26.26 9.63
CA ALA A 199 0.05 -25.18 9.95
C ALA A 199 0.39 -24.31 8.73
N LEU A 200 0.47 -24.91 7.54
CA LEU A 200 0.73 -24.20 6.29
C LEU A 200 -0.44 -23.32 5.84
N ILE A 201 -1.69 -23.79 6.00
CA ILE A 201 -2.87 -23.06 5.51
C ILE A 201 -3.54 -22.18 6.56
N ASN A 202 -3.32 -22.44 7.85
CA ASN A 202 -3.90 -21.67 8.94
C ASN A 202 -3.02 -20.45 9.24
N GLY A 203 -3.62 -19.26 9.26
CA GLY A 203 -2.91 -18.01 9.56
C GLY A 203 -3.25 -16.87 8.60
N THR A 204 -2.74 -15.68 8.91
CA THR A 204 -3.11 -14.39 8.32
C THR A 204 -2.14 -13.89 7.24
N GLN A 205 -1.26 -14.75 6.73
CA GLN A 205 -0.14 -14.31 5.89
C GLN A 205 -0.57 -13.71 4.55
N THR A 206 -1.71 -14.12 3.98
CA THR A 206 -2.17 -13.55 2.70
C THR A 206 -2.74 -12.15 2.88
N SER A 207 -3.64 -11.96 3.84
CA SER A 207 -4.22 -10.64 4.15
C SER A 207 -3.14 -9.66 4.61
N THR A 208 -2.21 -10.11 5.46
CA THR A 208 -1.06 -9.31 5.90
C THR A 208 -0.15 -8.92 4.72
N ALA A 209 0.17 -9.86 3.83
CA ALA A 209 0.99 -9.60 2.65
C ALA A 209 0.33 -8.62 1.68
N LEU A 210 -0.99 -8.73 1.47
CA LEU A 210 -1.77 -7.79 0.65
C LEU A 210 -1.76 -6.38 1.25
N ALA A 211 -1.96 -6.26 2.57
CA ALA A 211 -1.95 -4.97 3.25
C ALA A 211 -0.56 -4.32 3.27
N LEU A 212 0.51 -5.11 3.50
CA LEU A 212 1.90 -4.63 3.39
C LEU A 212 2.24 -4.20 1.96
N HIS A 213 1.81 -4.98 0.94
CA HIS A 213 1.98 -4.59 -0.46
C HIS A 213 1.32 -3.24 -0.74
N ALA A 214 0.11 -3.02 -0.25
CA ALA A 214 -0.57 -1.75 -0.39
C ALA A 214 0.14 -0.61 0.36
N LEU A 215 0.62 -0.85 1.57
CA LEU A 215 1.38 0.12 2.35
C LEU A 215 2.63 0.60 1.58
N PHE A 216 3.41 -0.34 1.04
CA PHE A 216 4.62 -0.04 0.28
C PHE A 216 4.32 0.61 -1.08
N ALA A 217 3.23 0.21 -1.75
CA ALA A 217 2.82 0.81 -3.01
C ALA A 217 2.28 2.25 -2.83
N PHE A 218 1.69 2.56 -1.67
CA PHE A 218 1.15 3.89 -1.40
C PHE A 218 2.22 4.90 -0.97
N GLU A 219 3.38 4.46 -0.49
CA GLU A 219 4.46 5.36 -0.06
C GLU A 219 4.87 6.37 -1.13
N PRO A 220 5.26 5.95 -2.34
CA PRO A 220 5.63 6.88 -3.40
C PRO A 220 4.48 7.79 -3.83
N VAL A 221 3.24 7.31 -3.73
CA VAL A 221 2.03 8.08 -4.08
C VAL A 221 1.79 9.19 -3.04
N LEU A 222 1.98 8.90 -1.75
CA LEU A 222 1.88 9.92 -0.69
C LEU A 222 3.02 10.95 -0.78
N GLU A 223 4.26 10.52 -1.06
CA GLU A 223 5.38 11.43 -1.33
C GLU A 223 5.05 12.38 -2.50
N ALA A 224 4.48 11.84 -3.57
CA ALA A 224 4.03 12.63 -4.72
C ALA A 224 2.91 13.61 -4.34
N ALA A 225 1.94 13.19 -3.51
CA ALA A 225 0.85 14.05 -3.05
C ALA A 225 1.36 15.28 -2.28
N LEU A 226 2.41 15.13 -1.47
CA LEU A 226 3.04 16.24 -0.76
C LEU A 226 3.70 17.23 -1.73
N VAL A 227 4.47 16.74 -2.70
CA VAL A 227 5.16 17.60 -3.68
C VAL A 227 4.18 18.31 -4.60
N ILE A 228 3.21 17.57 -5.16
CA ILE A 228 2.19 18.11 -6.07
C ILE A 228 1.29 19.10 -5.34
N GLY A 229 0.86 18.78 -4.11
CA GLY A 229 0.07 19.68 -3.29
C GLY A 229 0.79 21.00 -2.98
N ALA A 230 2.11 20.96 -2.73
CA ALA A 230 2.92 22.17 -2.57
C ALA A 230 3.04 22.97 -3.89
N LEU A 231 3.21 22.29 -5.03
CA LEU A 231 3.22 22.94 -6.35
C LEU A 231 1.87 23.61 -6.64
N THR A 232 0.77 22.98 -6.24
CA THR A 232 -0.59 23.55 -6.36
C THR A 232 -0.75 24.82 -5.51
N VAL A 233 -0.15 24.86 -4.31
CA VAL A 233 -0.15 26.08 -3.48
C VAL A 233 0.54 27.22 -4.22
N ASP A 234 1.68 26.98 -4.85
CA ASP A 234 2.35 28.02 -5.66
C ASP A 234 1.56 28.39 -6.93
N ALA A 235 1.05 27.41 -7.66
CA ALA A 235 0.26 27.65 -8.87
C ALA A 235 -0.99 28.53 -8.58
N ALA A 236 -1.63 28.32 -7.45
CA ALA A 236 -2.75 29.12 -6.99
C ALA A 236 -2.34 30.44 -6.30
N ARG A 237 -1.04 30.74 -6.19
CA ARG A 237 -0.51 31.84 -5.37
C ARG A 237 -1.09 31.83 -3.94
N GLY A 238 -1.31 30.64 -3.37
CA GLY A 238 -1.85 30.46 -2.02
C GLY A 238 -0.88 30.95 -0.93
N SER A 239 -1.29 31.12 0.31
CA SER A 239 -0.46 31.56 1.43
C SER A 239 0.35 30.39 2.03
N ASP A 240 1.57 30.66 2.49
CA ASP A 240 2.37 29.75 3.31
C ASP A 240 2.17 29.94 4.82
N ALA A 241 1.47 31.00 5.24
CA ALA A 241 1.14 31.26 6.64
C ALA A 241 0.43 30.08 7.34
N PRO A 242 -0.47 29.30 6.69
CA PRO A 242 -1.07 28.12 7.29
C PRO A 242 -0.08 27.02 7.68
N PHE A 243 1.15 27.04 7.17
CA PHE A 243 2.19 26.05 7.47
C PHE A 243 3.15 26.48 8.58
N ASP A 244 2.89 27.62 9.27
CA ASP A 244 3.70 28.10 10.39
C ASP A 244 3.78 27.03 11.50
N PRO A 245 4.99 26.68 11.98
CA PRO A 245 5.19 25.58 12.93
C PRO A 245 4.43 25.78 14.25
N ARG A 246 4.18 27.03 14.66
CA ARG A 246 3.45 27.34 15.91
C ARG A 246 2.01 26.85 15.87
N ILE A 247 1.35 26.94 14.71
CA ILE A 247 -0.03 26.47 14.52
C ILE A 247 -0.11 24.96 14.79
N HIS A 248 0.82 24.20 14.25
CA HIS A 248 0.81 22.73 14.32
C HIS A 248 1.28 22.22 15.67
N ALA A 249 2.26 22.89 16.29
CA ALA A 249 2.73 22.57 17.64
C ALA A 249 1.62 22.72 18.68
N LEU A 250 0.79 23.78 18.58
CA LEU A 250 -0.34 24.01 19.48
C LEU A 250 -1.42 22.92 19.41
N ARG A 251 -1.58 22.26 18.26
CA ARG A 251 -2.54 21.15 18.09
C ARG A 251 -1.94 19.80 18.48
N GLY A 252 -0.62 19.61 18.29
CA GLY A 252 0.12 18.46 18.80
C GLY A 252 -0.06 17.14 18.02
N GLN A 253 -0.70 17.13 16.83
CA GLN A 253 -0.86 15.94 15.99
C GLN A 253 0.44 15.68 15.21
N PRO A 254 1.12 14.51 15.40
CA PRO A 254 2.44 14.28 14.82
C PRO A 254 2.47 14.35 13.29
N GLY A 255 1.57 13.67 12.61
CA GLY A 255 1.49 13.68 11.16
C GLY A 255 1.23 15.07 10.59
N GLN A 256 0.39 15.88 11.27
CA GLN A 256 0.14 17.27 10.87
C GLN A 256 1.41 18.13 11.00
N ILE A 257 2.20 17.95 12.04
CA ILE A 257 3.48 18.65 12.26
C ILE A 257 4.46 18.29 11.14
N ASP A 258 4.58 17.00 10.82
CA ASP A 258 5.49 16.49 9.80
C ASP A 258 5.11 16.98 8.41
N VAL A 259 3.83 16.91 8.04
CA VAL A 259 3.33 17.39 6.74
C VAL A 259 3.55 18.91 6.61
N ALA A 260 3.26 19.70 7.64
CA ALA A 260 3.53 21.13 7.62
C ALA A 260 5.03 21.44 7.47
N HIS A 261 5.90 20.62 8.07
CA HIS A 261 7.35 20.74 7.88
C HIS A 261 7.74 20.46 6.42
N CYS A 262 7.20 19.40 5.81
CA CYS A 262 7.43 19.11 4.39
C CYS A 262 7.00 20.28 3.48
N TYR A 263 5.83 20.87 3.73
CA TYR A 263 5.35 22.01 2.94
C TYR A 263 6.25 23.24 3.06
N ARG A 264 6.69 23.59 4.28
CA ARG A 264 7.64 24.70 4.47
C ARG A 264 8.95 24.46 3.70
N ALA A 265 9.49 23.24 3.75
CA ALA A 265 10.73 22.89 3.06
C ALA A 265 10.54 22.93 1.53
N LEU A 266 9.42 22.41 1.01
CA LEU A 266 9.10 22.41 -0.41
C LEU A 266 8.91 23.82 -0.97
N LEU A 267 8.26 24.73 -0.24
CA LEU A 267 7.95 26.10 -0.68
C LEU A 267 9.11 27.08 -0.46
N ALA A 268 10.17 26.68 0.26
CA ALA A 268 11.26 27.57 0.62
C ALA A 268 11.99 28.13 -0.62
N GLY A 269 12.05 29.45 -0.70
CA GLY A 269 12.72 30.15 -1.80
C GLY A 269 11.85 30.48 -3.02
N SER A 270 10.55 30.17 -2.99
CA SER A 270 9.62 30.52 -4.07
C SER A 270 9.51 32.05 -4.26
N ALA A 271 9.74 32.53 -5.47
CA ALA A 271 9.49 33.93 -5.84
C ALA A 271 7.99 34.21 -6.01
N ILE A 272 7.19 33.19 -6.32
CA ILE A 272 5.74 33.29 -6.42
C ILE A 272 5.15 33.64 -5.05
N ARG A 273 5.64 33.01 -3.96
CA ARG A 273 5.23 33.29 -2.58
C ARG A 273 5.46 34.78 -2.22
N LYS A 274 6.60 35.32 -2.61
CA LYS A 274 6.97 36.71 -2.32
C LYS A 274 6.25 37.72 -3.21
N SER A 275 5.57 37.30 -4.27
CA SER A 275 4.83 38.20 -5.16
C SER A 275 3.67 38.90 -4.48
N HIS A 276 3.07 38.29 -3.45
CA HIS A 276 2.02 38.91 -2.64
C HIS A 276 2.53 40.11 -1.82
N GLU A 277 3.75 40.05 -1.30
CA GLU A 277 4.33 41.12 -0.48
C GLU A 277 4.57 42.39 -1.30
N LYS A 278 4.94 42.22 -2.58
CA LYS A 278 5.20 43.33 -3.49
C LYS A 278 3.94 44.00 -4.03
N MET A 279 2.80 43.33 -3.96
CA MET A 279 1.51 43.79 -4.54
C MET A 279 0.56 44.37 -3.49
N ARG A 280 0.90 44.42 -2.21
CA ARG A 280 0.13 45.22 -1.26
C ARG A 280 0.27 46.68 -1.67
N PRO A 281 -0.82 47.39 -2.03
CA PRO A 281 -0.73 48.81 -2.34
C PRO A 281 -0.16 49.54 -1.12
N GLN A 282 0.97 50.22 -1.29
CA GLN A 282 1.31 51.26 -0.33
C GLN A 282 0.16 52.23 -0.34
N ALA A 283 -0.46 52.47 0.80
CA ALA A 283 -1.53 53.45 0.92
C ALA A 283 -1.04 54.77 0.32
N GLY A 284 -1.57 55.15 -0.88
CA GLY A 284 -1.18 56.34 -1.58
C GLY A 284 -0.55 56.19 -2.98
N ALA A 285 -0.31 54.97 -3.47
CA ALA A 285 0.18 54.75 -4.84
C ALA A 285 -1.00 54.77 -5.84
N GLY A 286 -1.08 55.79 -6.65
CA GLY A 286 -2.09 55.93 -7.70
C GLY A 286 -2.08 54.80 -8.73
N HIS A 287 -3.22 54.56 -9.35
CA HIS A 287 -3.42 53.59 -10.43
C HIS A 287 -2.31 53.72 -11.49
N ARG A 288 -1.56 52.61 -11.69
CA ARG A 288 -0.62 52.54 -12.82
C ARG A 288 -1.43 52.18 -14.07
N PRO A 289 -1.30 52.94 -15.16
CA PRO A 289 -2.03 52.60 -16.39
C PRO A 289 -1.55 51.25 -16.92
N PRO A 290 -2.46 50.45 -17.56
CA PRO A 290 -2.10 49.17 -18.16
C PRO A 290 -1.05 49.38 -19.26
N PRO A 291 -0.16 48.39 -19.50
CA PRO A 291 0.81 48.48 -20.59
C PRO A 291 0.11 48.59 -21.95
N GLU A 292 0.66 49.41 -22.82
CA GLU A 292 0.20 49.56 -24.22
C GLU A 292 0.39 48.20 -24.93
N GLY A 293 -0.71 47.52 -25.22
CA GLY A 293 -0.70 46.22 -25.92
C GLY A 293 -1.81 45.25 -25.53
N GLY A 294 -2.82 45.72 -24.82
CA GLY A 294 -4.03 44.92 -24.54
C GLY A 294 -3.74 43.72 -23.64
N VAL A 295 -3.72 43.92 -22.33
CA VAL A 295 -3.63 42.86 -21.34
C VAL A 295 -4.92 42.05 -21.34
N GLN A 296 -4.86 40.73 -21.48
CA GLN A 296 -6.04 39.87 -21.31
C GLN A 296 -6.68 40.13 -19.95
N PRO A 297 -8.03 40.07 -19.79
CA PRO A 297 -8.71 40.37 -18.53
C PRO A 297 -8.17 39.61 -17.30
N TRP A 298 -7.69 38.39 -17.49
CA TRP A 298 -7.08 37.57 -16.42
C TRP A 298 -5.66 38.06 -16.03
N GLN A 299 -4.92 38.70 -16.96
CA GLN A 299 -3.60 39.26 -16.67
C GLN A 299 -3.69 40.50 -15.78
N SER A 300 -4.71 41.34 -15.95
CA SER A 300 -4.96 42.49 -15.09
C SER A 300 -5.32 42.02 -13.66
N GLN A 301 -6.13 40.97 -13.52
CA GLN A 301 -6.46 40.39 -12.21
C GLN A 301 -5.23 39.80 -11.48
N LEU A 302 -4.25 39.24 -12.21
CA LEU A 302 -2.99 38.80 -11.65
C LEU A 302 -2.11 39.97 -11.15
N LEU A 303 -2.24 41.13 -11.74
CA LEU A 303 -1.45 42.34 -11.42
C LEU A 303 -2.08 43.19 -10.32
N ASP A 304 -3.42 43.11 -10.13
CA ASP A 304 -4.19 43.98 -9.21
C ASP A 304 -4.10 43.61 -7.72
N GLY A 305 -3.19 42.74 -7.35
CA GLY A 305 -3.01 42.31 -5.97
C GLY A 305 -4.00 41.22 -5.53
N ASP A 306 -3.55 40.35 -4.64
CA ASP A 306 -4.38 39.29 -4.09
C ASP A 306 -5.13 39.81 -2.86
N ASP A 307 -6.46 39.97 -2.98
CA ASP A 307 -7.35 40.43 -1.91
C ASP A 307 -7.91 39.26 -1.06
N ARG A 308 -7.53 38.01 -1.35
CA ARG A 308 -7.97 36.86 -0.56
C ARG A 308 -7.48 37.00 0.87
N VAL A 309 -8.41 36.99 1.82
CA VAL A 309 -8.09 37.00 3.23
C VAL A 309 -7.62 35.61 3.69
N GLN A 310 -8.20 34.56 3.10
CA GLN A 310 -7.87 33.16 3.37
C GLN A 310 -7.98 32.31 2.13
N ASP A 311 -7.09 31.32 2.01
CA ASP A 311 -7.18 30.28 0.99
C ASP A 311 -8.29 29.28 1.29
N PRO A 312 -8.83 28.57 0.26
CA PRO A 312 -9.70 27.42 0.45
C PRO A 312 -9.03 26.32 1.29
N TYR A 313 -9.84 25.46 1.91
CA TYR A 313 -9.35 24.39 2.79
C TYR A 313 -8.45 23.39 2.07
N CYS A 314 -8.69 23.12 0.77
CA CYS A 314 -7.84 22.23 -0.02
C CYS A 314 -6.40 22.75 -0.18
N LEU A 315 -6.14 24.04 0.05
CA LEU A 315 -4.79 24.61 0.12
C LEU A 315 -4.28 24.71 1.56
N ARG A 316 -5.04 25.39 2.45
CA ARG A 316 -4.54 25.72 3.78
C ARG A 316 -4.66 24.61 4.82
N CYS A 317 -5.57 23.63 4.63
CA CYS A 317 -5.78 22.52 5.57
C CYS A 317 -5.07 21.22 5.14
N GLN A 318 -4.16 21.26 4.19
CA GLN A 318 -3.40 20.08 3.76
C GLN A 318 -2.64 19.41 4.94
N PRO A 319 -1.96 20.14 5.84
CA PRO A 319 -1.32 19.50 6.98
C PRO A 319 -2.30 18.76 7.89
N GLN A 320 -3.50 19.30 8.09
CA GLN A 320 -4.52 18.70 8.93
C GLN A 320 -5.09 17.41 8.33
N VAL A 321 -5.36 17.42 7.02
CA VAL A 321 -5.96 16.30 6.30
C VAL A 321 -4.92 15.22 6.00
N VAL A 322 -3.86 15.58 5.27
CA VAL A 322 -2.82 14.61 4.87
C VAL A 322 -2.04 14.11 6.09
N GLY A 323 -1.85 14.95 7.11
CA GLY A 323 -1.24 14.55 8.38
C GLY A 323 -2.07 13.51 9.14
N ALA A 324 -3.39 13.66 9.18
CA ALA A 324 -4.27 12.65 9.76
C ALA A 324 -4.19 11.31 8.98
N CYS A 325 -4.14 11.37 7.64
CA CYS A 325 -3.93 10.17 6.81
C CYS A 325 -2.57 9.51 7.12
N LEU A 326 -1.50 10.30 7.26
CA LEU A 326 -0.18 9.79 7.61
C LEU A 326 -0.18 9.08 8.98
N ASP A 327 -0.86 9.63 9.98
CA ASP A 327 -0.96 8.99 11.30
C ASP A 327 -1.74 7.67 11.25
N GLN A 328 -2.79 7.56 10.42
CA GLN A 328 -3.50 6.28 10.19
C GLN A 328 -2.60 5.24 9.48
N LEU A 329 -1.81 5.66 8.51
CA LEU A 329 -0.85 4.77 7.84
C LEU A 329 0.24 4.28 8.80
N ARG A 330 0.72 5.14 9.69
CA ARG A 330 1.67 4.77 10.75
C ARG A 330 1.06 3.77 11.74
N TYR A 331 -0.18 3.99 12.14
CA TYR A 331 -0.93 3.02 12.96
C TYR A 331 -1.02 1.66 12.25
N ALA A 332 -1.46 1.65 10.99
CA ALA A 332 -1.59 0.43 10.20
C ALA A 332 -0.25 -0.29 10.03
N SER A 333 0.84 0.45 9.74
CA SER A 333 2.18 -0.14 9.61
C SER A 333 2.64 -0.86 10.88
N GLY A 334 2.35 -0.29 12.06
CA GLY A 334 2.64 -0.91 13.36
C GLY A 334 1.82 -2.19 13.61
N VAL A 335 0.54 -2.21 13.19
CA VAL A 335 -0.30 -3.43 13.26
C VAL A 335 0.26 -4.51 12.35
N LEU A 336 0.53 -4.17 11.08
CA LEU A 336 1.01 -5.12 10.07
C LEU A 336 2.40 -5.68 10.41
N LEU A 337 3.28 -4.86 10.99
CA LEU A 337 4.59 -5.32 11.44
C LEU A 337 4.48 -6.34 12.58
N ARG A 338 3.60 -6.12 13.56
CA ARG A 338 3.31 -7.10 14.61
C ARG A 338 2.75 -8.38 14.04
N GLU A 339 1.81 -8.29 13.11
CA GLU A 339 1.18 -9.45 12.47
C GLU A 339 2.19 -10.27 11.65
N ALA A 340 3.08 -9.63 10.91
CA ALA A 340 4.15 -10.30 10.16
C ALA A 340 5.13 -11.07 11.06
N ASN A 341 5.23 -10.68 12.33
CA ASN A 341 6.06 -11.32 13.35
C ASN A 341 5.31 -12.33 14.25
N ALA A 342 4.00 -12.45 14.07
CA ALA A 342 3.15 -13.26 14.92
C ALA A 342 3.17 -14.75 14.56
N VAL A 343 2.71 -15.59 15.51
CA VAL A 343 2.33 -16.98 15.27
C VAL A 343 0.81 -17.02 15.16
N THR A 344 0.31 -17.26 13.96
CA THR A 344 -1.10 -17.12 13.62
C THR A 344 -1.77 -18.41 13.18
N ASP A 345 -1.16 -19.57 13.42
CA ASP A 345 -1.80 -20.88 13.22
C ASP A 345 -2.47 -21.42 14.50
N ASN A 346 -3.07 -22.60 14.42
CA ASN A 346 -3.77 -23.28 15.50
C ASN A 346 -3.78 -24.81 15.27
N PRO A 347 -3.64 -25.63 16.32
CA PRO A 347 -3.28 -25.28 17.69
C PRO A 347 -1.80 -24.86 17.83
N LEU A 348 -1.51 -24.09 18.87
CA LEU A 348 -0.13 -23.73 19.22
C LEU A 348 0.49 -24.83 20.10
N VAL A 349 1.78 -25.08 19.88
CA VAL A 349 2.56 -26.12 20.56
C VAL A 349 3.58 -25.46 21.49
N PHE A 350 3.48 -25.71 22.77
CA PHE A 350 4.40 -25.24 23.81
C PHE A 350 5.30 -26.42 24.22
N ALA A 351 6.52 -26.42 23.69
CA ALA A 351 7.43 -27.56 23.86
C ALA A 351 7.96 -27.69 25.31
N GLU A 352 7.93 -26.62 26.09
CA GLU A 352 8.45 -26.55 27.45
C GLU A 352 7.66 -27.47 28.42
N ASP A 353 6.36 -27.59 28.22
CA ASP A 353 5.46 -28.42 29.03
C ASP A 353 4.68 -29.46 28.20
N GLY A 354 4.91 -29.49 26.89
CA GLY A 354 4.23 -30.39 25.96
C GLY A 354 2.78 -30.01 25.66
N ALA A 355 2.34 -28.83 26.06
CA ALA A 355 0.96 -28.38 25.85
C ALA A 355 0.65 -28.09 24.40
N MET A 356 -0.55 -28.46 23.96
CA MET A 356 -1.15 -28.04 22.68
C MET A 356 -2.45 -27.29 22.94
N LEU A 357 -2.44 -25.99 22.66
CA LEU A 357 -3.54 -25.12 23.01
C LEU A 357 -4.25 -24.60 21.75
N SER A 358 -5.56 -24.83 21.67
CA SER A 358 -6.40 -24.23 20.65
C SER A 358 -6.82 -22.80 21.04
N GLY A 359 -6.57 -21.86 20.14
CA GLY A 359 -6.91 -20.45 20.30
C GLY A 359 -7.46 -19.85 19.01
N GLY A 360 -7.42 -18.53 18.89
CA GLY A 360 -7.98 -17.77 17.76
C GLY A 360 -6.99 -16.84 17.05
N ASN A 361 -5.68 -17.08 17.16
CA ASN A 361 -4.65 -16.20 16.57
C ASN A 361 -4.72 -16.11 15.04
N PHE A 362 -5.44 -17.02 14.41
CA PHE A 362 -5.71 -16.99 12.96
C PHE A 362 -6.75 -15.95 12.54
N HIS A 363 -7.51 -15.38 13.48
CA HIS A 363 -8.56 -14.41 13.15
C HIS A 363 -7.95 -13.08 12.72
N ALA A 364 -8.15 -12.71 11.46
CA ALA A 364 -7.46 -11.60 10.84
C ALA A 364 -8.08 -10.22 11.10
N GLU A 365 -8.90 -10.05 12.15
CA GLU A 365 -9.55 -8.77 12.49
C GLU A 365 -8.57 -7.60 12.63
N PRO A 366 -7.38 -7.75 13.29
CA PRO A 366 -6.42 -6.65 13.36
C PRO A 366 -5.97 -6.16 11.98
N VAL A 367 -5.79 -7.09 11.03
CA VAL A 367 -5.42 -6.76 9.64
C VAL A 367 -6.56 -6.08 8.91
N ALA A 368 -7.80 -6.55 9.09
CA ALA A 368 -8.99 -5.97 8.48
C ALA A 368 -9.18 -4.51 8.89
N LEU A 369 -9.15 -4.22 10.20
CA LEU A 369 -9.28 -2.85 10.72
C LEU A 369 -8.12 -1.94 10.28
N ALA A 370 -6.89 -2.45 10.23
CA ALA A 370 -5.76 -1.70 9.69
C ALA A 370 -5.93 -1.37 8.21
N ALA A 371 -6.38 -2.33 7.40
CA ALA A 371 -6.65 -2.14 5.97
C ALA A 371 -7.81 -1.15 5.73
N ASP A 372 -8.85 -1.17 6.56
CA ASP A 372 -9.95 -0.19 6.49
C ASP A 372 -9.47 1.22 6.84
N ALA A 373 -8.62 1.37 7.84
CA ALA A 373 -7.98 2.65 8.16
C ALA A 373 -7.13 3.17 6.98
N MET A 374 -6.37 2.27 6.33
CA MET A 374 -5.61 2.60 5.11
C MET A 374 -6.54 3.01 3.97
N ALA A 375 -7.67 2.32 3.75
CA ALA A 375 -8.64 2.66 2.71
C ALA A 375 -9.19 4.08 2.88
N CYS A 376 -9.56 4.45 4.11
CA CYS A 376 -9.99 5.81 4.43
C CYS A 376 -8.90 6.85 4.14
N ALA A 377 -7.66 6.58 4.56
CA ALA A 377 -6.52 7.48 4.33
C ALA A 377 -6.21 7.65 2.83
N ILE A 378 -6.21 6.57 2.06
CA ILE A 378 -5.98 6.59 0.60
C ILE A 378 -7.08 7.39 -0.09
N ALA A 379 -8.36 7.14 0.24
CA ALA A 379 -9.48 7.86 -0.35
C ALA A 379 -9.42 9.36 -0.06
N GLU A 380 -9.03 9.76 1.17
CA GLU A 380 -8.99 11.16 1.59
C GLU A 380 -7.84 11.93 0.92
N VAL A 381 -6.67 11.30 0.72
CA VAL A 381 -5.57 11.90 -0.06
C VAL A 381 -6.02 12.19 -1.50
N GLY A 382 -6.75 11.26 -2.14
CA GLY A 382 -7.33 11.48 -3.46
C GLY A 382 -8.43 12.55 -3.48
N ALA A 383 -9.28 12.57 -2.46
CA ALA A 383 -10.38 13.52 -2.35
C ALA A 383 -9.89 14.97 -2.21
N ILE A 384 -8.89 15.23 -1.36
CA ILE A 384 -8.33 16.59 -1.23
C ILE A 384 -7.56 17.01 -2.49
N ALA A 385 -6.91 16.08 -3.20
CA ALA A 385 -6.25 16.34 -4.48
C ALA A 385 -7.26 16.75 -5.56
N GLU A 386 -8.38 16.02 -5.67
CA GLU A 386 -9.47 16.36 -6.60
C GLU A 386 -10.03 17.76 -6.29
N ARG A 387 -10.21 18.15 -5.03
CA ARG A 387 -10.64 19.51 -4.68
C ARG A 387 -9.62 20.57 -5.09
N ARG A 388 -8.33 20.28 -5.08
CA ARG A 388 -7.29 21.19 -5.56
C ARG A 388 -7.35 21.37 -7.09
N ILE A 389 -7.64 20.30 -7.84
CA ILE A 389 -7.88 20.41 -9.30
C ILE A 389 -9.09 21.30 -9.56
N ALA A 390 -10.21 21.04 -8.89
CA ALA A 390 -11.43 21.84 -9.02
C ALA A 390 -11.16 23.33 -8.74
N MET A 391 -10.39 23.64 -7.71
CA MET A 391 -10.00 25.00 -7.34
C MET A 391 -9.10 25.64 -8.41
N LEU A 392 -8.12 24.91 -8.97
CA LEU A 392 -7.21 25.46 -9.99
C LEU A 392 -7.93 25.86 -11.27
N ILE A 393 -8.92 25.09 -11.72
CA ILE A 393 -9.68 25.35 -12.96
C ILE A 393 -10.77 26.41 -12.79
N ASP A 394 -11.11 26.78 -11.56
CA ASP A 394 -12.08 27.82 -11.25
C ASP A 394 -11.38 29.19 -11.16
N SER A 395 -11.55 30.02 -12.19
CA SER A 395 -10.94 31.35 -12.28
C SER A 395 -11.38 32.30 -11.17
N SER A 396 -12.58 32.10 -10.61
CA SER A 396 -13.08 32.94 -9.51
C SER A 396 -12.31 32.74 -8.21
N VAL A 397 -11.71 31.54 -8.03
CA VAL A 397 -10.94 31.16 -6.84
C VAL A 397 -9.45 31.23 -7.09
N SER A 398 -8.96 30.55 -8.14
CA SER A 398 -7.53 30.46 -8.48
C SER A 398 -6.96 31.74 -9.06
N ARG A 399 -7.81 32.55 -9.73
CA ARG A 399 -7.45 33.69 -10.55
C ARG A 399 -6.57 33.37 -11.76
N LEU A 400 -6.41 32.09 -12.05
CA LEU A 400 -5.85 31.60 -13.29
C LEU A 400 -6.92 31.67 -14.42
N PRO A 401 -6.51 31.55 -15.70
CA PRO A 401 -7.47 31.45 -16.78
C PRO A 401 -8.48 30.31 -16.56
N PRO A 402 -9.76 30.48 -16.93
CA PRO A 402 -10.78 29.45 -16.79
C PRO A 402 -10.31 28.14 -17.40
N PHE A 403 -10.45 27.05 -16.64
CA PHE A 403 -9.99 25.72 -17.03
C PHE A 403 -8.51 25.63 -17.44
N LEU A 404 -7.68 26.58 -17.00
CA LEU A 404 -6.26 26.72 -17.33
C LEU A 404 -5.98 26.84 -18.84
N SER A 405 -6.86 27.52 -19.56
CA SER A 405 -6.73 27.81 -20.97
C SER A 405 -6.76 29.33 -21.24
N ALA A 406 -5.77 29.83 -21.99
CA ALA A 406 -5.70 31.25 -22.33
C ALA A 406 -6.90 31.69 -23.24
N ASP A 407 -7.34 30.80 -24.13
CA ASP A 407 -8.45 31.00 -25.05
C ASP A 407 -9.66 30.15 -24.65
N ALA A 408 -10.16 30.38 -23.42
CA ALA A 408 -11.33 29.66 -22.91
C ALA A 408 -12.55 29.91 -23.78
N GLY A 409 -13.27 28.85 -24.11
CA GLY A 409 -14.40 28.88 -25.07
C GLY A 409 -14.02 28.26 -26.42
N LEU A 410 -12.89 28.62 -27.00
CA LEU A 410 -12.30 27.88 -28.13
C LEU A 410 -11.65 26.58 -27.63
N ASN A 411 -10.98 26.64 -26.48
CA ASN A 411 -10.37 25.51 -25.81
C ASN A 411 -11.13 25.19 -24.51
N SER A 412 -11.28 23.90 -24.19
CA SER A 412 -11.90 23.39 -22.95
C SER A 412 -10.88 23.18 -21.83
N GLY A 413 -9.59 23.11 -22.14
CA GLY A 413 -8.50 22.95 -21.18
C GLY A 413 -8.68 21.72 -20.29
N PHE A 414 -8.56 21.91 -18.98
CA PHE A 414 -8.64 20.85 -17.99
C PHE A 414 -10.06 20.50 -17.51
N MET A 415 -11.12 21.02 -18.17
CA MET A 415 -12.50 20.78 -17.77
C MET A 415 -12.80 19.28 -17.58
N ILE A 416 -12.53 18.45 -18.58
CA ILE A 416 -12.86 17.02 -18.57
C ILE A 416 -11.81 16.20 -17.80
N ALA A 417 -10.57 16.65 -17.73
CA ALA A 417 -9.57 16.04 -16.84
C ALA A 417 -10.01 16.08 -15.37
N HIS A 418 -10.64 17.21 -14.94
CA HIS A 418 -11.25 17.29 -13.61
C HIS A 418 -12.41 16.30 -13.43
N VAL A 419 -13.27 16.13 -14.44
CA VAL A 419 -14.38 15.14 -14.38
C VAL A 419 -13.82 13.72 -14.18
N THR A 420 -12.71 13.37 -14.85
CA THR A 420 -12.03 12.10 -14.64
C THR A 420 -11.53 11.96 -13.19
N ALA A 421 -10.87 12.98 -12.65
CA ALA A 421 -10.42 12.96 -11.26
C ALA A 421 -11.59 12.82 -10.27
N ALA A 422 -12.70 13.50 -10.50
CA ALA A 422 -13.92 13.41 -9.67
C ALA A 422 -14.55 12.00 -9.72
N SER A 423 -14.57 11.36 -10.90
CA SER A 423 -15.03 9.98 -11.05
C SER A 423 -14.19 9.01 -10.21
N LEU A 424 -12.86 9.08 -10.32
CA LEU A 424 -11.93 8.22 -9.56
C LEU A 424 -12.02 8.47 -8.05
N ALA A 425 -12.16 9.72 -7.62
CA ALA A 425 -12.36 10.05 -6.21
C ALA A 425 -13.69 9.50 -5.66
N SER A 426 -14.76 9.55 -6.46
CA SER A 426 -16.07 8.98 -6.10
C SER A 426 -16.00 7.45 -5.97
N GLU A 427 -15.32 6.78 -6.89
CA GLU A 427 -15.10 5.32 -6.83
C GLU A 427 -14.34 4.94 -5.56
N ASN A 428 -13.27 5.65 -5.21
CA ASN A 428 -12.52 5.42 -3.99
C ASN A 428 -13.36 5.60 -2.72
N LYS A 429 -14.30 6.55 -2.68
CA LYS A 429 -15.23 6.69 -1.55
C LYS A 429 -16.10 5.45 -1.36
N SER A 430 -16.58 4.85 -2.45
CA SER A 430 -17.34 3.60 -2.39
C SER A 430 -16.47 2.45 -1.88
N MET A 431 -15.22 2.36 -2.35
CA MET A 431 -14.28 1.33 -1.89
C MET A 431 -13.78 1.56 -0.46
N ALA A 432 -13.89 2.77 0.09
CA ALA A 432 -13.51 3.06 1.48
C ALA A 432 -14.53 2.59 2.52
N HIS A 433 -15.72 2.08 2.11
CA HIS A 433 -16.67 1.49 3.04
C HIS A 433 -15.99 0.35 3.81
N PRO A 434 -16.05 0.31 5.17
CA PRO A 434 -15.35 -0.69 5.96
C PRO A 434 -15.75 -2.12 5.60
N ALA A 435 -14.77 -2.97 5.29
CA ALA A 435 -15.00 -4.38 5.01
C ALA A 435 -15.05 -5.21 6.30
N SER A 436 -14.33 -4.80 7.35
CA SER A 436 -14.25 -5.50 8.64
C SER A 436 -15.60 -5.64 9.35
N VAL A 437 -16.56 -4.76 9.05
CA VAL A 437 -17.91 -4.80 9.67
C VAL A 437 -18.88 -5.74 8.96
N ASP A 438 -18.47 -6.38 7.85
CA ASP A 438 -19.33 -7.26 7.06
C ASP A 438 -19.03 -8.73 7.36
N SER A 439 -19.45 -9.20 8.53
CA SER A 439 -19.25 -10.58 8.97
C SER A 439 -20.39 -11.50 8.51
N LEU A 440 -20.03 -12.60 7.82
CA LEU A 440 -20.95 -13.64 7.36
C LEU A 440 -20.52 -15.00 7.93
N PRO A 441 -21.41 -15.76 8.62
CA PRO A 441 -21.04 -17.07 9.15
C PRO A 441 -20.71 -18.06 8.04
N THR A 442 -19.60 -18.82 8.22
CA THR A 442 -19.15 -19.86 7.30
C THR A 442 -18.94 -21.20 8.04
N SER A 443 -18.50 -22.24 7.32
CA SER A 443 -18.18 -23.57 7.89
C SER A 443 -19.33 -24.14 8.75
N ALA A 444 -20.58 -24.03 8.27
CA ALA A 444 -21.80 -24.45 8.97
C ALA A 444 -21.91 -23.84 10.38
N ASN A 445 -21.70 -22.53 10.49
CA ASN A 445 -21.70 -21.71 11.71
C ASN A 445 -20.61 -22.06 12.74
N GLN A 446 -19.54 -22.78 12.34
CA GLN A 446 -18.35 -22.94 13.18
C GLN A 446 -17.51 -21.66 13.16
N GLU A 447 -17.47 -20.98 12.02
CA GLU A 447 -16.85 -19.67 11.82
C GLU A 447 -17.98 -18.63 11.77
N ASP A 448 -18.57 -18.32 12.92
CA ASP A 448 -19.77 -17.49 13.04
C ASP A 448 -19.47 -15.98 13.06
N HIS A 449 -18.20 -15.62 13.17
CA HIS A 449 -17.66 -14.27 13.02
C HIS A 449 -16.40 -14.29 12.16
N VAL A 450 -16.35 -13.46 11.11
CA VAL A 450 -15.25 -13.40 10.15
C VAL A 450 -14.80 -11.95 9.92
N SER A 451 -13.54 -11.74 9.53
CA SER A 451 -12.92 -10.42 9.46
C SER A 451 -13.02 -9.74 8.09
N MET A 452 -13.20 -10.49 7.02
CA MET A 452 -13.08 -10.03 5.62
C MET A 452 -11.72 -9.40 5.27
N ALA A 453 -10.64 -9.69 6.02
CA ALA A 453 -9.34 -9.05 5.92
C ALA A 453 -8.72 -9.14 4.53
N THR A 454 -8.89 -10.25 3.83
CA THR A 454 -8.35 -10.44 2.48
C THR A 454 -8.98 -9.47 1.49
N PHE A 455 -10.30 -9.26 1.53
CA PHE A 455 -10.97 -8.26 0.70
C PHE A 455 -10.59 -6.84 1.15
N ALA A 456 -10.59 -6.56 2.46
CA ALA A 456 -10.17 -5.27 3.01
C ALA A 456 -8.80 -4.84 2.48
N ALA A 457 -7.82 -5.76 2.46
CA ALA A 457 -6.46 -5.48 1.99
C ALA A 457 -6.36 -5.44 0.44
N ARG A 458 -7.05 -6.37 -0.27
CA ARG A 458 -6.97 -6.46 -1.73
C ARG A 458 -7.52 -5.23 -2.45
N ARG A 459 -8.61 -4.64 -1.95
CA ARG A 459 -9.24 -3.45 -2.56
C ARG A 459 -8.35 -2.20 -2.53
N LEU A 460 -7.31 -2.17 -1.70
CA LEU A 460 -6.41 -1.01 -1.60
C LEU A 460 -5.63 -0.76 -2.90
N GLN A 461 -5.32 -1.81 -3.68
CA GLN A 461 -4.55 -1.66 -4.92
C GLN A 461 -5.26 -0.81 -5.98
N PRO A 462 -6.52 -1.08 -6.40
CA PRO A 462 -7.22 -0.20 -7.32
C PRO A 462 -7.44 1.20 -6.74
N MET A 463 -7.61 1.34 -5.42
CA MET A 463 -7.73 2.65 -4.79
C MET A 463 -6.43 3.48 -4.93
N ILE A 464 -5.27 2.85 -4.77
CA ILE A 464 -3.95 3.49 -4.94
C ILE A 464 -3.75 3.92 -6.39
N ALA A 465 -4.11 3.07 -7.35
CA ALA A 465 -4.04 3.40 -8.78
C ALA A 465 -4.92 4.62 -9.11
N ASN A 466 -6.14 4.67 -8.59
CA ASN A 466 -7.03 5.81 -8.76
C ASN A 466 -6.42 7.10 -8.19
N VAL A 467 -5.82 7.06 -6.98
CA VAL A 467 -5.15 8.23 -6.39
C VAL A 467 -3.97 8.68 -7.23
N ALA A 468 -3.16 7.77 -7.76
CA ALA A 468 -2.04 8.12 -8.62
C ALA A 468 -2.48 8.84 -9.90
N HIS A 469 -3.60 8.43 -10.51
CA HIS A 469 -4.18 9.15 -11.66
C HIS A 469 -4.74 10.52 -11.27
N ILE A 470 -5.42 10.63 -10.11
CA ILE A 470 -5.89 11.94 -9.60
C ILE A 470 -4.71 12.89 -9.40
N LEU A 471 -3.63 12.42 -8.77
CA LEU A 471 -2.42 13.20 -8.56
C LEU A 471 -1.71 13.54 -9.88
N ALA A 472 -1.70 12.65 -10.85
CA ALA A 472 -1.19 12.94 -12.19
C ALA A 472 -1.95 14.12 -12.85
N ILE A 473 -3.27 14.11 -12.77
CA ILE A 473 -4.11 15.20 -13.27
C ILE A 473 -3.84 16.49 -12.50
N GLU A 474 -3.71 16.43 -11.18
CA GLU A 474 -3.35 17.58 -10.35
C GLU A 474 -1.98 18.16 -10.75
N TRP A 475 -0.99 17.29 -10.96
CA TRP A 475 0.35 17.71 -11.36
C TRP A 475 0.36 18.42 -12.71
N LEU A 476 -0.37 17.87 -13.69
CA LEU A 476 -0.57 18.50 -14.99
C LEU A 476 -1.21 19.90 -14.85
N ALA A 477 -2.27 19.99 -14.05
CA ALA A 477 -3.01 21.25 -13.82
C ALA A 477 -2.14 22.28 -13.08
N ALA A 478 -1.44 21.87 -12.02
CA ALA A 478 -0.55 22.76 -11.26
C ALA A 478 0.62 23.26 -12.12
N ALA A 479 1.25 22.36 -12.89
CA ALA A 479 2.33 22.75 -13.81
C ALA A 479 1.85 23.72 -14.91
N GLN A 480 0.64 23.52 -15.43
CA GLN A 480 0.03 24.47 -16.37
C GLN A 480 -0.27 25.82 -15.69
N GLY A 481 -0.73 25.80 -14.43
CA GLY A 481 -0.94 27.02 -13.64
C GLY A 481 0.36 27.82 -13.44
N ILE A 482 1.47 27.15 -13.20
CA ILE A 482 2.80 27.79 -13.08
C ILE A 482 3.22 28.48 -14.38
N GLU A 483 2.87 27.95 -15.57
CA GLU A 483 3.20 28.62 -16.85
C GLU A 483 2.57 30.01 -16.98
N PHE A 484 1.36 30.20 -16.45
CA PHE A 484 0.71 31.52 -16.45
C PHE A 484 1.36 32.53 -15.50
N LEU A 485 2.18 32.06 -14.55
CA LEU A 485 2.87 32.91 -13.58
C LEU A 485 4.29 33.30 -14.02
N ARG A 486 4.79 32.74 -15.13
CA ARG A 486 6.12 33.07 -15.65
C ARG A 486 6.20 34.59 -15.98
N PRO A 487 7.33 35.28 -15.70
CA PRO A 487 8.64 34.74 -15.36
C PRO A 487 8.89 34.47 -13.85
N LEU A 488 7.88 34.56 -12.99
CA LEU A 488 8.05 34.18 -11.58
C LEU A 488 8.40 32.69 -11.50
N THR A 489 9.28 32.35 -10.58
CA THR A 489 9.72 30.99 -10.35
C THR A 489 9.21 30.46 -9.01
N SER A 490 8.88 29.19 -8.97
CA SER A 490 8.60 28.46 -7.75
C SER A 490 9.91 28.22 -6.94
N SER A 491 9.84 27.46 -5.86
CA SER A 491 11.02 27.03 -5.13
C SER A 491 11.92 26.13 -5.98
N PRO A 492 13.23 26.01 -5.67
CA PRO A 492 14.11 25.09 -6.41
C PRO A 492 13.61 23.62 -6.41
N ALA A 493 12.99 23.17 -5.31
CA ALA A 493 12.43 21.83 -5.22
C ALA A 493 11.22 21.65 -6.14
N LEU A 494 10.31 22.62 -6.18
CA LEU A 494 9.11 22.59 -7.00
C LEU A 494 9.40 22.85 -8.48
N GLU A 495 10.42 23.68 -8.80
CA GLU A 495 10.92 23.80 -10.19
C GLU A 495 11.54 22.48 -10.67
N ALA A 496 12.21 21.72 -9.82
CA ALA A 496 12.71 20.41 -10.19
C ALA A 496 11.54 19.42 -10.47
N ALA A 497 10.48 19.46 -9.68
CA ALA A 497 9.27 18.68 -9.94
C ALA A 497 8.56 19.10 -11.23
N HIS A 498 8.45 20.41 -11.49
CA HIS A 498 7.91 20.95 -12.75
C HIS A 498 8.75 20.49 -13.95
N ALA A 499 10.07 20.65 -13.88
CA ALA A 499 10.99 20.25 -14.95
C ALA A 499 10.93 18.72 -15.22
N LEU A 500 10.76 17.90 -14.18
CA LEU A 500 10.62 16.45 -14.32
C LEU A 500 9.39 16.10 -15.19
N LEU A 501 8.24 16.72 -14.93
CA LEU A 501 7.04 16.53 -15.76
C LEU A 501 7.28 16.98 -17.20
N ARG A 502 7.91 18.16 -17.37
CA ARG A 502 8.18 18.77 -18.69
C ARG A 502 9.16 17.99 -19.56
N GLN A 503 9.85 16.98 -19.03
CA GLN A 503 10.65 16.04 -19.84
C GLN A 503 9.80 15.20 -20.80
N GLY A 504 8.57 14.85 -20.43
CA GLY A 504 7.68 14.04 -21.26
C GLY A 504 6.36 14.72 -21.63
N VAL A 505 5.99 15.80 -20.93
CA VAL A 505 4.72 16.49 -21.14
C VAL A 505 4.95 17.99 -21.42
N PRO A 506 4.73 18.46 -22.64
CA PRO A 506 4.85 19.90 -22.95
C PRO A 506 3.71 20.72 -22.30
N ALA A 507 3.90 22.03 -22.17
CA ALA A 507 2.81 22.94 -21.82
C ALA A 507 1.65 22.85 -22.84
N MET A 508 0.46 23.21 -22.39
CA MET A 508 -0.77 23.08 -23.20
C MET A 508 -1.31 24.46 -23.57
N PRO A 509 -0.80 25.09 -24.65
CA PRO A 509 -1.32 26.39 -25.14
C PRO A 509 -2.69 26.25 -25.83
N THR A 510 -2.99 25.10 -26.39
CA THR A 510 -4.25 24.73 -27.06
C THR A 510 -4.64 23.29 -26.68
N ASP A 511 -5.93 22.96 -26.83
CA ASP A 511 -6.43 21.63 -26.58
C ASP A 511 -5.71 20.56 -27.41
N ARG A 512 -5.38 19.45 -26.77
CA ARG A 512 -4.79 18.26 -27.37
C ARG A 512 -5.20 17.01 -26.60
N LEU A 513 -4.84 15.84 -27.09
CA LEU A 513 -5.07 14.58 -26.36
C LEU A 513 -4.26 14.57 -25.06
N ILE A 514 -4.94 14.53 -23.90
CA ILE A 514 -4.32 14.59 -22.57
C ILE A 514 -4.09 13.17 -21.96
N ALA A 515 -4.84 12.17 -22.41
CA ALA A 515 -4.77 10.83 -21.79
C ALA A 515 -3.34 10.26 -21.73
N PRO A 516 -2.49 10.35 -22.79
CA PRO A 516 -1.10 9.88 -22.69
C PRO A 516 -0.26 10.65 -21.65
N ASP A 517 -0.58 11.95 -21.44
CA ASP A 517 0.12 12.77 -20.45
C ASP A 517 -0.23 12.32 -19.01
N ILE A 518 -1.52 11.98 -18.79
CA ILE A 518 -1.98 11.44 -17.50
C ILE A 518 -1.27 10.13 -17.20
N GLU A 519 -1.20 9.22 -18.17
CA GLU A 519 -0.50 7.94 -18.02
C GLU A 519 1.00 8.14 -17.74
N TYR A 520 1.67 9.00 -18.47
CA TYR A 520 3.07 9.34 -18.23
C TYR A 520 3.28 9.88 -16.81
N ALA A 521 2.50 10.86 -16.39
CA ALA A 521 2.59 11.44 -15.06
C ALA A 521 2.26 10.41 -13.96
N SER A 522 1.25 9.57 -14.16
CA SER A 522 0.88 8.47 -13.24
C SER A 522 2.02 7.46 -13.09
N THR A 523 2.71 7.11 -14.17
CA THR A 523 3.90 6.23 -14.11
C THR A 523 5.01 6.84 -13.24
N LEU A 524 5.24 8.15 -13.32
CA LEU A 524 6.23 8.85 -12.49
C LEU A 524 5.81 8.91 -11.01
N VAL A 525 4.51 9.07 -10.74
CA VAL A 525 3.94 9.05 -9.38
C VAL A 525 4.15 7.67 -8.76
N HIS A 526 3.73 6.60 -9.43
CA HIS A 526 3.92 5.22 -8.96
C HIS A 526 5.39 4.83 -8.82
N GLY A 527 6.25 5.28 -9.74
CA GLY A 527 7.67 5.00 -9.75
C GLY A 527 8.49 5.75 -8.68
N GLY A 528 7.85 6.61 -7.87
CA GLY A 528 8.50 7.34 -6.79
C GLY A 528 9.47 8.43 -7.25
N ALA A 529 9.33 8.92 -8.49
CA ALA A 529 10.21 9.94 -9.05
C ALA A 529 10.16 11.25 -8.24
N LEU A 530 8.98 11.63 -7.73
CA LEU A 530 8.80 12.80 -6.88
C LEU A 530 9.33 12.62 -5.45
N GLY A 531 9.39 11.41 -4.94
CA GLY A 531 10.05 11.11 -3.66
C GLY A 531 11.53 11.47 -3.66
N ALA A 532 12.19 11.40 -4.82
CA ALA A 532 13.58 11.87 -4.96
C ALA A 532 13.72 13.39 -4.72
N VAL A 533 12.69 14.18 -4.96
CA VAL A 533 12.67 15.63 -4.65
C VAL A 533 12.63 15.83 -3.13
N LEU A 534 11.77 15.10 -2.42
CA LEU A 534 11.68 15.15 -0.95
C LEU A 534 12.98 14.72 -0.28
N ARG A 535 13.57 13.61 -0.70
CA ARG A 535 14.81 13.08 -0.10
C ARG A 535 16.02 13.99 -0.23
N ARG A 536 16.00 14.97 -1.13
CA ARG A 536 17.04 16.01 -1.25
C ARG A 536 16.89 17.16 -0.26
N LEU A 537 15.72 17.27 0.38
CA LEU A 537 15.46 18.32 1.36
C LEU A 537 16.02 17.90 2.73
N PRO A 538 16.79 18.74 3.42
CA PRO A 538 17.37 18.40 4.70
C PRO A 538 16.32 18.39 5.80
N GLY A 539 16.48 17.49 6.77
CA GLY A 539 15.73 17.49 8.02
C GLY A 539 14.28 17.06 7.92
N LEU A 540 13.84 16.48 6.79
CA LEU A 540 12.49 15.94 6.70
C LEU A 540 12.37 14.64 7.50
N PRO A 541 11.27 14.46 8.27
CA PRO A 541 11.01 13.22 8.97
C PRO A 541 10.68 12.10 7.97
N PRO A 542 11.05 10.84 8.27
CA PRO A 542 10.59 9.70 7.49
C PRO A 542 9.08 9.58 7.59
N LEU A 543 8.39 9.20 6.49
CA LEU A 543 6.92 9.13 6.48
C LEU A 543 6.41 8.07 7.46
N TRP A 544 6.69 6.79 7.24
CA TRP A 544 6.24 5.74 8.16
C TRP A 544 7.31 4.75 8.64
N THR A 545 8.51 4.74 8.09
CA THR A 545 9.64 3.99 8.68
C THR A 545 9.98 4.44 10.11
N ALA A 546 9.42 5.57 10.57
CA ALA A 546 9.48 5.98 11.98
C ALA A 546 8.70 5.04 12.93
N ALA A 547 7.83 4.17 12.45
CA ALA A 547 7.14 3.18 13.28
C ALA A 547 8.12 2.22 13.99
N GLU A 548 9.33 2.03 13.46
CA GLU A 548 10.40 1.25 14.11
C GLU A 548 10.91 1.88 15.43
N ARG A 549 10.63 3.16 15.68
CA ARG A 549 11.03 3.87 16.91
C ARG A 549 9.94 3.87 17.99
N LEU A 550 8.74 3.38 17.67
CA LEU A 550 7.60 3.35 18.58
C LEU A 550 7.36 1.95 19.20
N LEU A 551 8.13 0.96 18.82
CA LEU A 551 8.19 -0.38 19.39
C LEU A 551 9.48 -0.58 20.18
#